data_bc58042051485be4817c8818a054cdbb
#
_entry.id   bc58042051485be4817c8818a054cdbb
#
_cell.length_a   1.000
_cell.length_b   1.000
_cell.length_c   1.000
_cell.angle_alpha   90.00
_cell.angle_beta   90.00
_cell.angle_gamma   90.00
#
_symmetry.space_group_name_H-M   'P 1'
#
loop_
_entity.id
_entity.type
_entity.pdbx_description
1 polymer ?
#
loop_
_entity_poly.entity_id
_entity_poly.type
_entity_poly.pdbx_seq_one_letter_code
_entity_poly.pdbx_strand_id
1 'polypeptide(L)'
;MKLRNILLIILVAAATLVGCGTNASKQAQNPRGFVSVQDGEFVRDGEKMRFVGTNFWYGPMIASEGRGGNRERLHKELDTLKAIGVTNLRILVGSDGPEGVAYKVEPVLQKEPGVYNDTLLRGLDYLLDQMARRDMHAVLYFNNSWEWSGGYGQYLEWAGDGKALLPSVDGYENYVDHVSRFVKNEKAKELYYNHVRNIVTRTNTVTGKPYKDDPTIFSWQIGNEPRAFARDSVTKAAFADWMCTSATLIKSLDPNHMVSSGSEGLYGCEVDMELFEKIHAHKDFDYLNVHIWPLVWRWVTKDTFADSVNVATDCTEQYLTSHFPVAERLKKPIVLEEFGYPRDGNSDFEGVAEKFWDGVCLSKESSTAARDEYYSYVFERLVKAQQNGEPLKGVNFWGWGGFAGQSKENEFWRPGDDYCGDPAQEPQGLFSVYASDATTVKLIKETNESLKNIKK
;
A
#
# COMPACT_ATOMS: atom_id res chain seq x y z
N MET A 1 54.84 -67.83 -29.32
CA MET A 1 53.50 -68.20 -28.87
C MET A 1 52.55 -67.03 -29.15
N LYS A 2 51.50 -67.32 -29.86
CA LYS A 2 50.61 -66.39 -30.57
C LYS A 2 49.60 -65.71 -29.63
N LEU A 3 49.44 -64.44 -29.79
CA LEU A 3 48.24 -63.76 -29.31
C LEU A 3 47.60 -62.95 -30.43
N ARG A 4 46.30 -63.19 -30.65
CA ARG A 4 45.48 -62.62 -31.72
C ARG A 4 44.82 -61.35 -31.25
N ASN A 5 44.94 -60.29 -32.02
CA ASN A 5 44.20 -59.04 -31.90
C ASN A 5 42.77 -59.20 -32.41
N ILE A 6 41.79 -58.71 -31.65
CA ILE A 6 40.42 -58.52 -32.12
C ILE A 6 40.18 -57.02 -32.17
N LEU A 7 39.95 -56.51 -33.39
CA LEU A 7 39.59 -55.15 -33.68
C LEU A 7 38.03 -55.04 -33.64
N LEU A 8 37.50 -54.18 -32.79
CA LEU A 8 36.06 -53.90 -32.77
C LEU A 8 35.83 -52.55 -33.49
N ILE A 9 35.16 -52.63 -34.65
CA ILE A 9 34.75 -51.44 -35.42
C ILE A 9 33.39 -50.98 -34.90
N ILE A 10 33.30 -49.77 -34.37
CA ILE A 10 32.03 -49.11 -34.03
C ILE A 10 31.67 -48.14 -35.16
N LEU A 11 30.60 -48.44 -35.88
CA LEU A 11 30.00 -47.54 -36.86
C LEU A 11 29.19 -46.44 -36.09
N VAL A 12 29.56 -45.17 -36.28
CA VAL A 12 28.77 -44.03 -35.86
C VAL A 12 27.92 -43.57 -37.04
N ALA A 13 26.63 -43.77 -36.96
CA ALA A 13 25.66 -43.22 -37.90
C ALA A 13 25.32 -41.79 -37.46
N ALA A 14 25.72 -40.79 -38.22
CA ALA A 14 25.31 -39.41 -38.03
C ALA A 14 23.92 -39.20 -38.64
N ALA A 15 22.90 -39.03 -37.80
CA ALA A 15 21.58 -38.56 -38.19
C ALA A 15 21.51 -37.04 -38.02
N THR A 16 21.54 -36.31 -39.12
CA THR A 16 21.28 -34.87 -39.15
C THR A 16 19.78 -34.63 -39.02
N LEU A 17 19.32 -34.24 -37.81
CA LEU A 17 17.99 -33.70 -37.59
C LEU A 17 18.05 -32.17 -37.78
N VAL A 18 17.50 -31.72 -38.91
CA VAL A 18 17.16 -30.28 -39.10
C VAL A 18 15.93 -29.99 -38.25
N GLY A 19 16.17 -29.48 -37.07
CA GLY A 19 15.10 -28.95 -36.21
C GLY A 19 14.82 -27.49 -36.56
N CYS A 20 13.65 -27.22 -37.14
CA CYS A 20 13.08 -25.88 -37.18
C CYS A 20 12.89 -25.36 -35.73
N GLY A 21 13.82 -24.56 -35.28
CA GLY A 21 13.69 -23.87 -33.99
C GLY A 21 12.70 -22.72 -34.09
N THR A 22 11.49 -22.92 -33.60
CA THR A 22 10.63 -21.81 -33.22
C THR A 22 11.29 -21.12 -32.04
N ASN A 23 11.75 -19.87 -32.23
CA ASN A 23 12.17 -19.00 -31.16
C ASN A 23 10.93 -18.62 -30.29
N ALA A 24 10.51 -19.50 -29.42
CA ALA A 24 9.72 -19.16 -28.29
C ALA A 24 10.66 -18.41 -27.33
N SER A 25 10.49 -17.09 -27.21
CA SER A 25 11.11 -16.30 -26.16
C SER A 25 10.81 -16.99 -24.84
N LYS A 26 11.81 -17.54 -24.19
CA LYS A 26 11.69 -18.02 -22.81
C LYS A 26 11.37 -16.78 -21.97
N GLN A 27 10.10 -16.56 -21.66
CA GLN A 27 9.75 -15.70 -20.54
C GLN A 27 10.49 -16.25 -19.33
N ALA A 28 11.30 -15.41 -18.71
CA ALA A 28 11.97 -15.76 -17.47
C ALA A 28 10.89 -16.12 -16.46
N GLN A 29 10.82 -17.39 -16.04
CA GLN A 29 9.91 -17.81 -15.01
C GLN A 29 10.30 -17.07 -13.72
N ASN A 30 9.33 -16.42 -13.08
CA ASN A 30 9.55 -15.80 -11.79
C ASN A 30 10.10 -16.81 -10.78
N PRO A 31 11.01 -16.39 -9.89
CA PRO A 31 11.46 -17.24 -8.81
C PRO A 31 10.26 -17.77 -8.01
N ARG A 32 10.37 -18.99 -7.52
CA ARG A 32 9.28 -19.65 -6.79
C ARG A 32 8.85 -18.84 -5.57
N GLY A 33 7.54 -18.66 -5.41
CA GLY A 33 6.92 -17.96 -4.29
C GLY A 33 6.69 -16.45 -4.51
N PHE A 34 7.32 -15.84 -5.51
CA PHE A 34 7.10 -14.42 -5.81
C PHE A 34 5.81 -14.21 -6.60
N VAL A 35 5.14 -13.12 -6.28
CA VAL A 35 3.97 -12.69 -7.05
C VAL A 35 4.43 -11.89 -8.27
N SER A 36 3.77 -12.11 -9.39
CA SER A 36 4.02 -11.38 -10.64
C SER A 36 2.70 -11.01 -11.31
N VAL A 37 2.77 -10.14 -12.30
CA VAL A 37 1.63 -9.84 -13.18
C VAL A 37 1.78 -10.62 -14.48
N GLN A 38 0.74 -11.35 -14.86
CA GLN A 38 0.64 -12.09 -16.11
C GLN A 38 -0.73 -11.84 -16.73
N ASP A 39 -0.76 -11.23 -17.91
CA ASP A 39 -2.00 -10.89 -18.64
C ASP A 39 -3.07 -10.18 -17.79
N GLY A 40 -2.67 -9.22 -16.97
CA GLY A 40 -3.57 -8.44 -16.11
C GLY A 40 -4.03 -9.15 -14.83
N GLU A 41 -3.43 -10.29 -14.49
CA GLU A 41 -3.71 -11.06 -13.27
C GLU A 41 -2.49 -11.07 -12.36
N PHE A 42 -2.68 -11.04 -11.05
CA PHE A 42 -1.65 -11.42 -10.10
C PHE A 42 -1.51 -12.94 -10.07
N VAL A 43 -0.29 -13.43 -10.22
CA VAL A 43 0.00 -14.88 -10.26
C VAL A 43 1.14 -15.20 -9.30
N ARG A 44 0.96 -16.23 -8.48
CA ARG A 44 1.98 -16.83 -7.63
C ARG A 44 2.02 -18.34 -7.86
N ASP A 45 3.17 -18.88 -8.21
CA ASP A 45 3.37 -20.32 -8.49
C ASP A 45 2.33 -20.91 -9.48
N GLY A 46 1.88 -20.10 -10.45
CA GLY A 46 0.90 -20.49 -11.46
C GLY A 46 -0.57 -20.29 -11.03
N GLU A 47 -0.82 -19.89 -9.80
CA GLU A 47 -2.16 -19.67 -9.27
C GLU A 47 -2.52 -18.17 -9.24
N LYS A 48 -3.73 -17.83 -9.69
CA LYS A 48 -4.24 -16.45 -9.63
C LYS A 48 -4.50 -16.02 -8.19
N MET A 49 -4.07 -14.82 -7.86
CA MET A 49 -4.30 -14.20 -6.55
C MET A 49 -5.39 -13.13 -6.62
N ARG A 50 -6.30 -13.17 -5.69
CA ARG A 50 -7.38 -12.20 -5.47
C ARG A 50 -7.57 -12.05 -3.98
N PHE A 51 -7.79 -10.84 -3.50
CA PHE A 51 -7.82 -10.62 -2.05
C PHE A 51 -8.69 -9.44 -1.62
N VAL A 52 -9.26 -9.58 -0.42
CA VAL A 52 -9.54 -8.46 0.45
C VAL A 52 -8.40 -8.41 1.47
N GLY A 53 -7.61 -7.34 1.40
CA GLY A 53 -6.52 -7.03 2.31
C GLY A 53 -6.85 -5.83 3.18
N THR A 54 -5.83 -5.31 3.88
CA THR A 54 -6.00 -4.13 4.74
C THR A 54 -4.76 -3.26 4.80
N ASN A 55 -4.95 -1.98 5.15
CA ASN A 55 -3.89 -1.11 5.59
C ASN A 55 -3.52 -1.43 7.04
N PHE A 56 -2.24 -1.70 7.27
CA PHE A 56 -1.63 -2.02 8.56
C PHE A 56 -0.36 -1.18 8.74
N TRP A 57 -0.51 0.14 8.51
CA TRP A 57 0.59 1.09 8.41
C TRP A 57 1.54 1.04 9.61
N TYR A 58 1.01 0.80 10.82
CA TYR A 58 1.76 0.78 12.07
C TYR A 58 2.46 -0.58 12.37
N GLY A 59 2.43 -1.50 11.44
CA GLY A 59 3.00 -2.85 11.63
C GLY A 59 4.40 -2.89 12.20
N PRO A 60 5.38 -2.12 11.66
CA PRO A 60 6.74 -2.10 12.19
C PRO A 60 6.84 -1.57 13.62
N MET A 61 5.96 -0.62 14.00
CA MET A 61 5.92 -0.04 15.33
C MET A 61 5.48 -1.07 16.37
N ILE A 62 4.34 -1.72 16.16
CA ILE A 62 3.82 -2.75 17.07
C ILE A 62 4.73 -4.00 17.13
N ALA A 63 5.46 -4.29 16.03
CA ALA A 63 6.42 -5.41 15.96
C ALA A 63 7.76 -5.12 16.65
N SER A 64 8.04 -3.85 16.93
CA SER A 64 9.31 -3.42 17.53
C SER A 64 9.44 -3.83 18.99
N GLU A 65 10.67 -3.78 19.52
CA GLU A 65 10.97 -3.92 20.95
C GLU A 65 11.04 -2.56 21.66
N GLY A 66 10.77 -1.48 20.93
CA GLY A 66 10.82 -0.11 21.43
C GLY A 66 9.47 0.40 21.93
N ARG A 67 9.42 1.74 22.05
CA ARG A 67 8.22 2.45 22.44
C ARG A 67 7.07 2.15 21.47
N GLY A 68 5.90 1.82 22.00
CA GLY A 68 4.71 1.43 21.21
C GLY A 68 4.73 -0.02 20.70
N GLY A 69 5.82 -0.77 20.92
CA GLY A 69 5.90 -2.18 20.54
C GLY A 69 5.04 -3.09 21.43
N ASN A 70 4.36 -4.04 20.80
CA ASN A 70 3.54 -5.04 21.48
C ASN A 70 3.41 -6.30 20.60
N ARG A 71 4.40 -7.18 20.72
CA ARG A 71 4.46 -8.41 19.91
C ARG A 71 3.35 -9.41 20.25
N GLU A 72 2.85 -9.42 21.49
CA GLU A 72 1.72 -10.27 21.86
C GLU A 72 0.47 -9.83 21.08
N ARG A 73 0.18 -8.54 21.07
CA ARG A 73 -0.89 -7.96 20.25
C ARG A 73 -0.65 -8.23 18.76
N LEU A 74 0.59 -8.05 18.25
CA LEU A 74 0.92 -8.32 16.84
C LEU A 74 0.53 -9.75 16.43
N HIS A 75 0.91 -10.74 17.22
CA HIS A 75 0.56 -12.14 16.94
C HIS A 75 -0.95 -12.33 16.86
N LYS A 76 -1.69 -11.77 17.80
CA LYS A 76 -3.14 -11.84 17.86
C LYS A 76 -3.79 -11.15 16.65
N GLU A 77 -3.26 -9.99 16.22
CA GLU A 77 -3.70 -9.27 15.02
C GLU A 77 -3.51 -10.14 13.76
N LEU A 78 -2.29 -10.64 13.55
CA LEU A 78 -1.96 -11.44 12.37
C LEU A 78 -2.74 -12.77 12.31
N ASP A 79 -2.93 -13.43 13.45
CA ASP A 79 -3.70 -14.67 13.54
C ASP A 79 -5.19 -14.42 13.20
N THR A 80 -5.74 -13.32 13.69
CA THR A 80 -7.12 -12.92 13.41
C THR A 80 -7.31 -12.56 11.95
N LEU A 81 -6.43 -11.73 11.38
CA LEU A 81 -6.45 -11.36 9.96
C LEU A 81 -6.36 -12.59 9.07
N LYS A 82 -5.44 -13.52 9.37
CA LYS A 82 -5.34 -14.80 8.64
C LYS A 82 -6.62 -15.64 8.73
N ALA A 83 -7.24 -15.70 9.89
CA ALA A 83 -8.48 -16.47 10.12
C ALA A 83 -9.67 -15.94 9.32
N ILE A 84 -9.71 -14.63 9.04
CA ILE A 84 -10.75 -14.01 8.18
C ILE A 84 -10.32 -13.90 6.71
N GLY A 85 -9.18 -14.51 6.34
CA GLY A 85 -8.70 -14.57 4.95
C GLY A 85 -7.96 -13.34 4.46
N VAL A 86 -7.68 -12.37 5.32
CA VAL A 86 -6.85 -11.20 4.99
C VAL A 86 -5.39 -11.63 5.00
N THR A 87 -4.77 -11.60 3.82
CA THR A 87 -3.38 -12.02 3.63
C THR A 87 -2.51 -11.00 2.93
N ASN A 88 -3.06 -9.86 2.53
CA ASN A 88 -2.32 -8.74 1.96
C ASN A 88 -2.38 -7.55 2.93
N LEU A 89 -1.23 -7.09 3.40
CA LEU A 89 -1.10 -5.97 4.34
C LEU A 89 -0.28 -4.86 3.71
N ARG A 90 -0.82 -3.64 3.69
CA ARG A 90 -0.11 -2.45 3.24
C ARG A 90 0.52 -1.74 4.44
N ILE A 91 1.84 -1.52 4.40
CA ILE A 91 2.68 -1.22 5.55
C ILE A 91 3.58 -0.01 5.25
N LEU A 92 3.62 0.94 6.18
CA LEU A 92 4.50 2.10 6.10
C LEU A 92 5.95 1.71 6.44
N VAL A 93 6.87 2.08 5.56
CA VAL A 93 8.31 1.97 5.75
C VAL A 93 8.97 3.36 5.69
N GLY A 94 8.24 4.36 6.11
CA GLY A 94 8.66 5.76 6.18
C GLY A 94 7.93 6.42 7.33
N SER A 95 8.66 7.08 8.19
CA SER A 95 8.14 7.96 9.25
C SER A 95 9.31 8.88 9.57
N ASP A 96 9.26 10.09 9.00
CA ASP A 96 10.44 10.92 8.80
C ASP A 96 10.35 12.22 9.61
N GLY A 97 11.48 12.67 10.15
CA GLY A 97 11.64 13.95 10.83
C GLY A 97 11.70 13.87 12.34
N PRO A 98 11.61 15.00 13.05
CA PRO A 98 11.71 15.05 14.50
C PRO A 98 10.47 14.44 15.17
N GLU A 99 10.66 13.88 16.36
CA GLU A 99 9.59 13.52 17.29
C GLU A 99 9.06 14.77 18.03
N GLY A 100 7.87 14.65 18.61
CA GLY A 100 7.21 15.74 19.36
C GLY A 100 6.48 16.73 18.47
N VAL A 101 6.29 16.41 17.19
CA VAL A 101 5.48 17.22 16.26
C VAL A 101 4.02 16.77 16.36
N ALA A 102 3.11 17.72 16.58
CA ALA A 102 1.69 17.39 16.67
C ALA A 102 1.18 16.68 15.40
N TYR A 103 0.27 15.74 15.58
CA TYR A 103 -0.37 14.98 14.50
C TYR A 103 0.56 14.13 13.63
N LYS A 104 1.79 13.91 14.06
CA LYS A 104 2.74 13.00 13.40
C LYS A 104 2.86 11.68 14.13
N VAL A 105 3.10 10.63 13.34
CA VAL A 105 3.33 9.28 13.85
C VAL A 105 4.67 9.20 14.57
N GLU A 106 4.68 8.55 15.72
CA GLU A 106 5.88 8.25 16.53
C GLU A 106 5.85 6.80 17.00
N PRO A 107 7.04 6.18 17.21
CA PRO A 107 8.38 6.72 16.96
C PRO A 107 8.69 6.84 15.48
N VAL A 108 9.56 7.79 15.12
CA VAL A 108 9.97 7.99 13.73
C VAL A 108 11.00 6.96 13.29
N LEU A 109 10.94 6.57 12.00
CA LEU A 109 11.90 5.65 11.39
C LEU A 109 13.21 6.35 11.06
N GLN A 110 13.14 7.56 10.50
CA GLN A 110 14.30 8.33 10.10
C GLN A 110 14.24 9.72 10.73
N LYS A 111 15.08 9.94 11.76
CA LYS A 111 15.08 11.20 12.52
C LYS A 111 15.78 12.32 11.76
N GLU A 112 16.84 12.00 11.08
CA GLU A 112 17.63 12.85 10.21
C GLU A 112 17.97 12.07 8.93
N PRO A 113 18.32 12.70 7.81
CA PRO A 113 18.65 11.99 6.58
C PRO A 113 19.66 10.87 6.77
N GLY A 114 19.27 9.64 6.52
CA GLY A 114 20.14 8.46 6.67
C GLY A 114 20.36 7.98 8.12
N VAL A 115 19.76 8.63 9.12
CA VAL A 115 19.87 8.22 10.54
C VAL A 115 18.61 7.48 10.94
N TYR A 116 18.68 6.15 10.91
CA TYR A 116 17.54 5.26 11.13
C TYR A 116 17.38 4.83 12.58
N ASN A 117 16.13 4.65 12.99
CA ASN A 117 15.76 3.96 14.20
C ASN A 117 15.86 2.45 13.97
N ASP A 118 16.99 1.88 14.38
CA ASP A 118 17.27 0.45 14.21
C ASP A 118 16.24 -0.45 14.92
N THR A 119 15.63 0.02 16.00
CA THR A 119 14.57 -0.72 16.71
C THR A 119 13.33 -0.89 15.84
N LEU A 120 12.94 0.14 15.07
CA LEU A 120 11.84 0.03 14.11
C LEU A 120 12.21 -0.80 12.89
N LEU A 121 13.45 -0.71 12.40
CA LEU A 121 13.92 -1.57 11.31
C LEU A 121 13.91 -3.05 11.72
N ARG A 122 14.32 -3.38 12.96
CA ARG A 122 14.17 -4.74 13.48
C ARG A 122 12.71 -5.13 13.71
N GLY A 123 11.85 -4.17 14.01
CA GLY A 123 10.39 -4.37 14.04
C GLY A 123 9.85 -4.79 12.69
N LEU A 124 10.26 -4.12 11.62
CA LEU A 124 9.92 -4.51 10.24
C LEU A 124 10.44 -5.90 9.89
N ASP A 125 11.71 -6.21 10.23
CA ASP A 125 12.30 -7.54 10.03
C ASP A 125 11.47 -8.63 10.71
N TYR A 126 11.08 -8.39 11.96
CA TYR A 126 10.27 -9.32 12.74
C TYR A 126 8.85 -9.47 12.17
N LEU A 127 8.24 -8.37 11.78
CA LEU A 127 6.92 -8.38 11.14
C LEU A 127 6.92 -9.26 9.88
N LEU A 128 7.90 -9.09 8.99
CA LEU A 128 8.01 -9.88 7.77
C LEU A 128 8.21 -11.38 8.07
N ASP A 129 9.03 -11.75 9.07
CA ASP A 129 9.15 -13.15 9.51
C ASP A 129 7.80 -13.71 10.00
N GLN A 130 7.06 -12.94 10.79
CA GLN A 130 5.77 -13.37 11.32
C GLN A 130 4.68 -13.46 10.25
N MET A 131 4.71 -12.59 9.24
CA MET A 131 3.85 -12.66 8.06
C MET A 131 4.19 -13.87 7.20
N ALA A 132 5.48 -14.14 6.95
CA ALA A 132 5.94 -15.31 6.21
C ALA A 132 5.43 -16.63 6.82
N ARG A 133 5.50 -16.77 8.15
CA ARG A 133 4.99 -17.94 8.89
C ARG A 133 3.50 -18.16 8.73
N ARG A 134 2.74 -17.13 8.34
CA ARG A 134 1.28 -17.16 8.13
C ARG A 134 0.89 -17.15 6.66
N ASP A 135 1.87 -17.23 5.75
CA ASP A 135 1.62 -17.10 4.30
C ASP A 135 0.82 -15.82 4.00
N MET A 136 1.34 -14.69 4.47
CA MET A 136 0.81 -13.35 4.26
C MET A 136 1.82 -12.52 3.46
N HIS A 137 1.35 -11.48 2.79
CA HIS A 137 2.15 -10.64 1.90
C HIS A 137 2.12 -9.18 2.34
N ALA A 138 3.26 -8.50 2.19
CA ALA A 138 3.44 -7.10 2.54
C ALA A 138 3.58 -6.21 1.30
N VAL A 139 2.76 -5.18 1.18
CA VAL A 139 3.01 -4.02 0.31
C VAL A 139 3.73 -2.98 1.14
N LEU A 140 4.96 -2.63 0.77
CA LEU A 140 5.83 -1.74 1.54
C LEU A 140 5.95 -0.39 0.84
N TYR A 141 5.44 0.70 1.44
CA TYR A 141 5.53 2.04 0.87
C TYR A 141 6.53 2.94 1.62
N PHE A 142 7.37 3.66 0.84
CA PHE A 142 8.57 4.34 1.35
C PHE A 142 8.33 5.73 1.90
N ASN A 143 7.33 6.43 1.42
CA ASN A 143 7.13 7.85 1.68
C ASN A 143 5.64 8.17 1.74
N ASN A 144 5.33 9.44 1.96
CA ASN A 144 3.98 9.97 2.00
C ASN A 144 3.93 11.33 1.30
N SER A 145 2.81 11.64 0.65
CA SER A 145 2.57 13.03 0.24
C SER A 145 2.18 13.90 1.43
N TRP A 146 1.60 13.26 2.46
CA TRP A 146 1.03 13.92 3.62
C TRP A 146 2.00 13.97 4.80
N GLU A 147 1.78 14.94 5.66
CA GLU A 147 2.67 15.31 6.78
C GLU A 147 2.68 14.31 7.93
N TRP A 148 1.62 13.50 8.10
CA TRP A 148 1.46 12.66 9.29
C TRP A 148 2.58 11.61 9.50
N SER A 149 3.33 11.31 8.45
CA SER A 149 4.56 10.52 8.55
C SER A 149 5.80 11.26 8.02
N GLY A 150 5.77 12.60 8.00
CA GLY A 150 6.84 13.46 7.54
C GLY A 150 6.72 13.90 6.08
N GLY A 151 6.70 12.95 5.17
CA GLY A 151 6.38 13.14 3.77
C GLY A 151 7.23 14.17 3.02
N TYR A 152 6.69 14.68 1.92
CA TYR A 152 7.40 15.63 1.05
C TYR A 152 7.91 16.87 1.79
N GLY A 153 7.12 17.39 2.73
CA GLY A 153 7.50 18.57 3.51
C GLY A 153 8.77 18.35 4.31
N GLN A 154 8.94 17.18 4.90
CA GLN A 154 10.13 16.86 5.67
C GLN A 154 11.39 16.71 4.80
N TYR A 155 11.26 16.13 3.61
CA TYR A 155 12.38 16.04 2.66
C TYR A 155 12.78 17.40 2.12
N LEU A 156 11.82 18.31 1.91
CA LEU A 156 12.11 19.71 1.54
C LEU A 156 12.84 20.44 2.67
N GLU A 157 12.42 20.28 3.92
CA GLU A 157 13.11 20.87 5.08
C GLU A 157 14.56 20.36 5.18
N TRP A 158 14.79 19.06 5.04
CA TRP A 158 16.13 18.49 5.03
C TRP A 158 16.97 18.95 3.83
N ALA A 159 16.33 19.26 2.72
CA ALA A 159 16.99 19.85 1.56
C ALA A 159 17.37 21.33 1.75
N GLY A 160 16.83 21.98 2.80
CA GLY A 160 17.02 23.40 3.08
C GLY A 160 16.02 24.30 2.34
N ASP A 161 14.89 23.76 1.89
CA ASP A 161 13.83 24.46 1.14
C ASP A 161 12.62 24.78 2.02
N GLY A 162 12.87 25.42 3.16
CA GLY A 162 11.85 25.84 4.12
C GLY A 162 11.52 24.77 5.16
N LYS A 163 10.72 25.15 6.14
CA LYS A 163 10.24 24.27 7.22
C LYS A 163 9.09 23.38 6.71
N ALA A 164 9.01 22.14 7.16
CA ALA A 164 7.86 21.29 6.94
C ALA A 164 6.59 21.93 7.52
N LEU A 165 5.53 21.98 6.72
CA LEU A 165 4.25 22.57 7.09
C LEU A 165 3.26 21.48 7.51
N LEU A 166 2.30 21.88 8.36
CA LEU A 166 1.17 21.06 8.79
C LEU A 166 -0.12 21.68 8.25
N PRO A 167 -0.91 21.01 7.41
CA PRO A 167 -2.12 21.57 6.81
C PRO A 167 -3.11 22.12 7.84
N SER A 168 -3.24 21.43 8.98
CA SER A 168 -4.12 21.82 10.08
C SER A 168 -3.69 23.10 10.83
N VAL A 169 -2.40 23.44 10.77
CA VAL A 169 -1.81 24.60 11.49
C VAL A 169 -1.50 25.73 10.52
N ASP A 170 -0.84 25.41 9.41
CA ASP A 170 -0.30 26.39 8.47
C ASP A 170 -1.28 26.69 7.32
N GLY A 171 -2.35 25.91 7.19
CA GLY A 171 -3.37 26.00 6.15
C GLY A 171 -3.07 25.14 4.94
N TYR A 172 -4.12 24.53 4.36
CA TYR A 172 -4.03 23.54 3.28
C TYR A 172 -3.37 24.12 2.01
N GLU A 173 -3.75 25.30 1.58
CA GLU A 173 -3.17 25.93 0.37
C GLU A 173 -1.68 26.20 0.52
N ASN A 174 -1.25 26.69 1.69
CA ASN A 174 0.18 26.90 1.98
C ASN A 174 0.95 25.58 1.98
N TYR A 175 0.34 24.54 2.52
CA TYR A 175 0.91 23.19 2.48
C TYR A 175 1.09 22.72 1.03
N VAL A 176 0.05 22.77 0.21
CA VAL A 176 0.08 22.35 -1.21
C VAL A 176 1.14 23.11 -1.99
N ASP A 177 1.19 24.44 -1.84
CA ASP A 177 2.21 25.28 -2.50
C ASP A 177 3.62 24.89 -2.07
N HIS A 178 3.82 24.54 -0.79
CA HIS A 178 5.11 24.10 -0.29
C HIS A 178 5.50 22.73 -0.87
N VAL A 179 4.66 21.71 -0.72
CA VAL A 179 5.01 20.34 -1.10
C VAL A 179 5.08 20.12 -2.61
N SER A 180 4.42 20.97 -3.42
CA SER A 180 4.53 20.96 -4.89
C SER A 180 5.97 21.16 -5.41
N ARG A 181 6.86 21.69 -4.57
CA ARG A 181 8.27 21.91 -4.88
C ARG A 181 9.11 20.64 -4.80
N PHE A 182 8.64 19.60 -4.11
CA PHE A 182 9.39 18.37 -3.87
C PHE A 182 9.89 17.74 -5.18
N VAL A 183 9.02 17.56 -6.16
CA VAL A 183 9.36 16.91 -7.44
C VAL A 183 10.34 17.73 -8.30
N LYS A 184 10.57 19.00 -7.98
CA LYS A 184 11.52 19.90 -8.64
C LYS A 184 12.80 20.11 -7.82
N ASN A 185 12.85 19.62 -6.59
CA ASN A 185 14.02 19.79 -5.70
C ASN A 185 14.92 18.54 -5.77
N GLU A 186 16.01 18.63 -6.51
CA GLU A 186 16.93 17.51 -6.74
C GLU A 186 17.51 16.94 -5.45
N LYS A 187 17.80 17.81 -4.45
CA LYS A 187 18.33 17.37 -3.16
C LYS A 187 17.30 16.60 -2.35
N ALA A 188 16.04 17.06 -2.32
CA ALA A 188 14.96 16.35 -1.65
C ALA A 188 14.69 14.97 -2.30
N LYS A 189 14.67 14.91 -3.64
CA LYS A 189 14.55 13.64 -4.38
C LYS A 189 15.72 12.69 -4.08
N GLU A 190 16.95 13.18 -4.04
CA GLU A 190 18.12 12.32 -3.74
C GLU A 190 18.06 11.77 -2.30
N LEU A 191 17.59 12.55 -1.32
CA LEU A 191 17.36 12.05 0.03
C LEU A 191 16.33 10.93 0.04
N TYR A 192 15.24 11.06 -0.72
CA TYR A 192 14.24 10.00 -0.91
C TYR A 192 14.86 8.76 -1.59
N TYR A 193 15.64 8.92 -2.66
CA TYR A 193 16.31 7.80 -3.33
C TYR A 193 17.29 7.06 -2.40
N ASN A 194 17.96 7.78 -1.51
CA ASN A 194 18.83 7.18 -0.50
C ASN A 194 18.05 6.34 0.50
N HIS A 195 16.86 6.80 0.90
CA HIS A 195 15.95 6.01 1.73
C HIS A 195 15.52 4.73 1.01
N VAL A 196 15.08 4.82 -0.24
CA VAL A 196 14.72 3.66 -1.07
C VAL A 196 15.88 2.65 -1.14
N ARG A 197 17.11 3.11 -1.45
CA ARG A 197 18.29 2.23 -1.51
C ARG A 197 18.52 1.51 -0.18
N ASN A 198 18.39 2.23 0.93
CA ASN A 198 18.64 1.69 2.27
C ASN A 198 17.66 0.56 2.62
N ILE A 199 16.37 0.78 2.33
CA ILE A 199 15.34 -0.21 2.65
C ILE A 199 15.37 -1.40 1.70
N VAL A 200 15.42 -1.18 0.38
CA VAL A 200 15.37 -2.26 -0.61
C VAL A 200 16.58 -3.21 -0.50
N THR A 201 17.75 -2.68 -0.16
CA THR A 201 18.97 -3.49 -0.02
C THR A 201 19.17 -4.10 1.38
N ARG A 202 18.19 -3.92 2.28
CA ARG A 202 18.27 -4.43 3.64
C ARG A 202 18.31 -5.96 3.66
N THR A 203 19.09 -6.50 4.59
CA THR A 203 19.03 -7.90 5.00
C THR A 203 18.24 -8.01 6.30
N ASN A 204 17.22 -8.84 6.31
CA ASN A 204 16.39 -9.12 7.49
C ASN A 204 17.23 -9.71 8.60
N THR A 205 17.27 -9.07 9.76
CA THR A 205 18.12 -9.49 10.90
C THR A 205 17.58 -10.73 11.63
N VAL A 206 16.30 -11.09 11.43
CA VAL A 206 15.67 -12.27 12.02
C VAL A 206 15.92 -13.51 11.16
N THR A 207 15.78 -13.38 9.83
CA THR A 207 15.87 -14.51 8.91
C THR A 207 17.22 -14.63 8.21
N GLY A 208 18.04 -13.58 8.22
CA GLY A 208 19.29 -13.48 7.46
C GLY A 208 19.09 -13.34 5.94
N LYS A 209 17.85 -13.21 5.47
CA LYS A 209 17.51 -13.12 4.06
C LYS A 209 17.51 -11.66 3.58
N PRO A 210 18.15 -11.33 2.44
CA PRO A 210 17.96 -10.03 1.80
C PRO A 210 16.47 -9.80 1.46
N TYR A 211 15.98 -8.58 1.64
CA TYR A 211 14.57 -8.26 1.34
C TYR A 211 14.18 -8.58 -0.10
N LYS A 212 15.06 -8.30 -1.06
CA LYS A 212 14.85 -8.64 -2.47
C LYS A 212 14.66 -10.14 -2.75
N ASP A 213 15.03 -11.01 -1.80
CA ASP A 213 14.90 -12.46 -1.90
C ASP A 213 13.78 -13.02 -1.01
N ASP A 214 12.98 -12.13 -0.38
CA ASP A 214 11.89 -12.52 0.52
C ASP A 214 10.51 -12.44 -0.17
N PRO A 215 9.92 -13.58 -0.59
CA PRO A 215 8.63 -13.59 -1.27
C PRO A 215 7.44 -13.17 -0.39
N THR A 216 7.68 -12.87 0.89
CA THR A 216 6.68 -12.24 1.76
C THR A 216 6.37 -10.82 1.31
N ILE A 217 7.33 -10.13 0.69
CA ILE A 217 7.09 -8.82 0.09
C ILE A 217 6.30 -9.02 -1.20
N PHE A 218 5.11 -8.44 -1.28
CA PHE A 218 4.26 -8.44 -2.47
C PHE A 218 4.77 -7.43 -3.49
N SER A 219 5.02 -6.22 -3.01
CA SER A 219 5.49 -5.12 -3.84
C SER A 219 6.16 -4.03 -3.02
N TRP A 220 7.03 -3.29 -3.69
CA TRP A 220 7.49 -1.99 -3.29
C TRP A 220 6.56 -0.90 -3.82
N GLN A 221 6.31 0.11 -3.02
CA GLN A 221 5.42 1.20 -3.41
C GLN A 221 6.11 2.54 -3.18
N ILE A 222 6.04 3.43 -4.18
CA ILE A 222 6.77 4.71 -4.17
C ILE A 222 6.38 5.56 -2.97
N GLY A 223 5.09 5.60 -2.63
CA GLY A 223 4.65 6.34 -1.46
C GLY A 223 3.18 6.11 -1.14
N ASN A 224 2.74 6.71 -0.05
CA ASN A 224 1.32 6.89 0.23
C ASN A 224 0.81 8.10 -0.53
N GLU A 225 -0.16 7.88 -1.41
CA GLU A 225 -0.85 8.91 -2.16
C GLU A 225 0.09 9.92 -2.84
N PRO A 226 1.11 9.47 -3.61
CA PRO A 226 1.95 10.41 -4.32
C PRO A 226 1.11 11.28 -5.25
N ARG A 227 1.24 12.59 -5.06
CA ARG A 227 0.44 13.60 -5.75
C ARG A 227 1.34 14.68 -6.33
N ALA A 228 0.97 15.19 -7.50
CA ALA A 228 1.73 16.26 -8.14
C ALA A 228 1.61 17.60 -7.41
N PHE A 229 0.47 17.85 -6.75
CA PHE A 229 0.09 19.15 -6.20
C PHE A 229 0.27 20.28 -7.22
N ALA A 230 0.02 19.99 -8.51
CA ALA A 230 0.45 20.81 -9.62
C ALA A 230 -0.74 21.47 -10.34
N ARG A 231 -0.61 22.79 -10.53
CA ARG A 231 -1.53 23.56 -11.39
C ARG A 231 -0.95 23.79 -12.80
N ASP A 232 0.29 23.38 -13.05
CA ASP A 232 1.00 23.60 -14.32
C ASP A 232 1.58 22.31 -14.90
N SER A 233 1.79 22.30 -16.21
CA SER A 233 2.32 21.15 -16.95
C SER A 233 3.78 20.81 -16.62
N VAL A 234 4.58 21.79 -16.19
CA VAL A 234 5.99 21.58 -15.86
C VAL A 234 6.10 20.75 -14.57
N THR A 235 5.31 21.08 -13.55
CA THR A 235 5.25 20.33 -12.29
C THR A 235 4.66 18.94 -12.50
N LYS A 236 3.60 18.79 -13.34
CA LYS A 236 3.06 17.48 -13.73
C LYS A 236 4.10 16.61 -14.45
N ALA A 237 4.90 17.21 -15.35
CA ALA A 237 5.97 16.48 -16.02
C ALA A 237 7.09 16.06 -15.05
N ALA A 238 7.50 16.93 -14.14
CA ALA A 238 8.48 16.61 -13.10
C ALA A 238 7.99 15.50 -12.16
N PHE A 239 6.70 15.50 -11.83
CA PHE A 239 6.07 14.43 -11.04
C PHE A 239 6.13 13.08 -11.76
N ALA A 240 5.75 13.04 -13.05
CA ALA A 240 5.83 11.81 -13.83
C ALA A 240 7.27 11.30 -13.95
N ASP A 241 8.24 12.18 -14.14
CA ASP A 241 9.66 11.84 -14.20
C ASP A 241 10.16 11.26 -12.88
N TRP A 242 9.83 11.89 -11.75
CA TRP A 242 10.18 11.38 -10.42
C TRP A 242 9.56 10.01 -10.15
N MET A 243 8.27 9.79 -10.49
CA MET A 243 7.60 8.51 -10.34
C MET A 243 8.29 7.41 -11.15
N CYS A 244 8.55 7.65 -12.43
CA CYS A 244 9.21 6.69 -13.31
C CYS A 244 10.66 6.41 -12.90
N THR A 245 11.41 7.45 -12.50
CA THR A 245 12.79 7.31 -11.99
C THR A 245 12.82 6.48 -10.70
N SER A 246 11.88 6.70 -9.80
CA SER A 246 11.75 5.93 -8.56
C SER A 246 11.47 4.45 -8.84
N ALA A 247 10.54 4.15 -9.75
CA ALA A 247 10.23 2.77 -10.14
C ALA A 247 11.46 2.08 -10.77
N THR A 248 12.18 2.77 -11.65
CA THR A 248 13.41 2.26 -12.28
C THR A 248 14.50 2.02 -11.24
N LEU A 249 14.69 2.92 -10.29
CA LEU A 249 15.64 2.71 -9.19
C LEU A 249 15.31 1.45 -8.41
N ILE A 250 14.05 1.27 -7.99
CA ILE A 250 13.62 0.10 -7.22
C ILE A 250 13.90 -1.18 -8.03
N LYS A 251 13.47 -1.25 -9.29
CA LYS A 251 13.69 -2.43 -10.16
C LYS A 251 15.18 -2.70 -10.41
N SER A 252 16.03 -1.69 -10.40
CA SER A 252 17.48 -1.88 -10.52
C SER A 252 18.11 -2.53 -9.28
N LEU A 253 17.54 -2.32 -8.11
CA LEU A 253 17.98 -2.89 -6.83
C LEU A 253 17.33 -4.24 -6.56
N ASP A 254 16.09 -4.40 -6.99
CA ASP A 254 15.27 -5.58 -6.77
C ASP A 254 14.44 -5.93 -8.03
N PRO A 255 14.93 -6.85 -8.84
CA PRO A 255 14.22 -7.30 -10.05
C PRO A 255 13.09 -8.31 -9.75
N ASN A 256 12.98 -8.83 -8.52
CA ASN A 256 12.08 -9.93 -8.18
C ASN A 256 10.68 -9.45 -7.79
N HIS A 257 10.58 -8.33 -7.07
CA HIS A 257 9.31 -7.84 -6.58
C HIS A 257 8.62 -6.87 -7.55
N MET A 258 7.31 -6.82 -7.44
CA MET A 258 6.50 -5.84 -8.13
C MET A 258 6.75 -4.43 -7.58
N VAL A 259 6.46 -3.44 -8.42
CA VAL A 259 6.49 -2.01 -8.06
C VAL A 259 5.16 -1.39 -8.42
N SER A 260 4.63 -0.56 -7.52
CA SER A 260 3.43 0.22 -7.75
C SER A 260 3.58 1.66 -7.26
N SER A 261 2.63 2.51 -7.66
CA SER A 261 2.68 3.93 -7.36
C SER A 261 2.25 4.28 -5.94
N GLY A 262 1.18 3.65 -5.45
CA GLY A 262 0.43 4.05 -4.25
C GLY A 262 -0.48 5.26 -4.47
N SER A 263 -0.82 5.54 -5.73
CA SER A 263 -1.62 6.70 -6.13
C SER A 263 -3.10 6.53 -5.81
N GLU A 264 -3.78 7.66 -5.54
CA GLU A 264 -5.23 7.73 -5.47
C GLU A 264 -5.91 7.47 -6.83
N GLY A 265 -5.15 7.42 -7.92
CA GLY A 265 -5.69 7.36 -9.28
C GLY A 265 -5.81 8.75 -9.91
N LEU A 266 -6.99 9.03 -10.47
CA LEU A 266 -7.29 10.29 -11.18
C LEU A 266 -7.01 11.53 -10.30
N TYR A 267 -7.40 11.51 -9.03
CA TYR A 267 -7.18 12.64 -8.12
C TYR A 267 -5.70 12.82 -7.75
N GLY A 268 -4.95 11.74 -7.58
CA GLY A 268 -3.49 11.80 -7.40
C GLY A 268 -2.74 12.40 -8.60
N CYS A 269 -3.37 12.40 -9.77
CA CYS A 269 -2.88 12.99 -11.01
C CYS A 269 -3.56 14.32 -11.37
N GLU A 270 -4.14 15.04 -10.41
CA GLU A 270 -4.78 16.35 -10.60
C GLU A 270 -5.90 16.31 -11.66
N VAL A 271 -6.75 15.29 -11.60
CA VAL A 271 -7.88 15.02 -12.53
C VAL A 271 -7.41 14.87 -13.99
N ASP A 272 -6.19 14.36 -14.19
CA ASP A 272 -5.55 14.18 -15.48
C ASP A 272 -5.30 12.69 -15.76
N MET A 273 -6.23 12.05 -16.49
CA MET A 273 -6.14 10.62 -16.80
C MET A 273 -5.00 10.32 -17.78
N GLU A 274 -4.59 11.27 -18.62
CA GLU A 274 -3.44 11.10 -19.52
C GLU A 274 -2.13 11.04 -18.70
N LEU A 275 -2.02 11.88 -17.68
CA LEU A 275 -0.89 11.82 -16.73
C LEU A 275 -0.88 10.49 -15.97
N PHE A 276 -2.02 10.02 -15.49
CA PHE A 276 -2.16 8.73 -14.83
C PHE A 276 -1.70 7.59 -15.74
N GLU A 277 -2.22 7.54 -16.98
CA GLU A 277 -1.83 6.52 -17.94
C GLU A 277 -0.34 6.60 -18.30
N LYS A 278 0.18 7.81 -18.55
CA LYS A 278 1.61 8.03 -18.85
C LYS A 278 2.54 7.45 -17.78
N ILE A 279 2.22 7.69 -16.51
CA ILE A 279 3.01 7.16 -15.38
C ILE A 279 2.94 5.63 -15.37
N HIS A 280 1.74 5.07 -15.39
CA HIS A 280 1.53 3.63 -15.24
C HIS A 280 1.87 2.83 -16.51
N ALA A 281 2.01 3.47 -17.67
CA ALA A 281 2.55 2.85 -18.88
C ALA A 281 4.05 2.57 -18.79
N HIS A 282 4.78 3.20 -17.85
CA HIS A 282 6.19 2.90 -17.64
C HIS A 282 6.38 1.42 -17.29
N LYS A 283 7.40 0.79 -17.89
CA LYS A 283 7.64 -0.64 -17.82
C LYS A 283 7.90 -1.20 -16.42
N ASP A 284 8.37 -0.34 -15.53
CA ASP A 284 8.77 -0.71 -14.17
C ASP A 284 7.62 -0.58 -13.15
N PHE A 285 6.44 -0.13 -13.55
CA PHE A 285 5.21 -0.29 -12.77
C PHE A 285 4.50 -1.59 -13.17
N ASP A 286 4.15 -2.42 -12.21
CA ASP A 286 3.53 -3.72 -12.46
C ASP A 286 1.99 -3.66 -12.37
N TYR A 287 1.43 -2.82 -11.52
CA TYR A 287 -0.03 -2.68 -11.32
C TYR A 287 -0.44 -1.26 -10.97
N LEU A 288 -1.73 -0.98 -11.09
CA LEU A 288 -2.34 0.32 -10.84
C LEU A 288 -2.95 0.37 -9.46
N ASN A 289 -2.87 1.54 -8.81
CA ASN A 289 -3.51 1.82 -7.53
C ASN A 289 -4.63 2.85 -7.71
N VAL A 290 -5.66 2.68 -6.90
CA VAL A 290 -6.77 3.62 -6.75
C VAL A 290 -7.12 3.69 -5.27
N HIS A 291 -7.38 4.89 -4.74
CA HIS A 291 -7.93 5.11 -3.41
C HIS A 291 -9.28 5.80 -3.55
N ILE A 292 -10.19 5.56 -2.62
CA ILE A 292 -11.55 6.15 -2.64
C ILE A 292 -12.00 6.53 -1.23
N TRP A 293 -12.25 7.82 -1.05
CA TRP A 293 -12.57 8.42 0.25
C TRP A 293 -13.85 9.25 0.21
N PRO A 294 -15.05 8.64 0.26
CA PRO A 294 -16.33 9.36 0.07
C PRO A 294 -16.52 10.54 1.02
N LEU A 295 -16.17 10.40 2.30
CA LEU A 295 -16.27 11.47 3.29
C LEU A 295 -15.22 12.56 3.06
N VAL A 296 -13.95 12.17 2.88
CA VAL A 296 -12.83 13.10 2.68
C VAL A 296 -12.98 13.90 1.40
N TRP A 297 -13.48 13.28 0.34
CA TRP A 297 -13.73 13.93 -0.94
C TRP A 297 -15.09 14.63 -1.02
N ARG A 298 -15.83 14.66 0.08
CA ARG A 298 -17.12 15.34 0.21
C ARG A 298 -18.19 14.85 -0.78
N TRP A 299 -18.14 13.60 -1.18
CA TRP A 299 -19.26 12.94 -1.87
C TRP A 299 -20.43 12.74 -0.92
N VAL A 300 -20.12 12.51 0.34
CA VAL A 300 -21.03 12.56 1.47
C VAL A 300 -20.41 13.44 2.56
N THR A 301 -21.24 13.90 3.49
CA THR A 301 -20.79 14.73 4.62
C THR A 301 -21.08 14.02 5.94
N LYS A 302 -20.57 14.57 7.07
CA LYS A 302 -20.87 14.05 8.41
C LYS A 302 -22.36 13.94 8.70
N ASP A 303 -23.17 14.85 8.11
CA ASP A 303 -24.61 14.92 8.33
C ASP A 303 -25.41 14.01 7.41
N THR A 304 -24.80 13.52 6.33
CA THR A 304 -25.50 12.74 5.28
C THR A 304 -24.96 11.35 5.07
N PHE A 305 -23.76 11.01 5.56
CA PHE A 305 -23.08 9.74 5.20
C PHE A 305 -23.93 8.53 5.57
N ALA A 306 -24.63 8.54 6.69
CA ALA A 306 -25.46 7.42 7.14
C ALA A 306 -26.68 7.17 6.23
N ASP A 307 -27.27 8.24 5.70
CA ASP A 307 -28.49 8.18 4.89
C ASP A 307 -28.24 8.23 3.37
N SER A 308 -26.97 8.44 2.96
CA SER A 308 -26.58 8.63 1.58
C SER A 308 -25.48 7.66 1.10
N VAL A 309 -25.47 6.43 1.64
CA VAL A 309 -24.53 5.38 1.22
C VAL A 309 -24.64 5.10 -0.28
N ASN A 310 -25.84 5.15 -0.83
CA ASN A 310 -26.07 5.00 -2.26
C ASN A 310 -25.34 6.06 -3.10
N VAL A 311 -25.24 7.31 -2.63
CA VAL A 311 -24.47 8.36 -3.32
C VAL A 311 -22.98 8.01 -3.31
N ALA A 312 -22.47 7.56 -2.17
CA ALA A 312 -21.09 7.12 -2.05
C ALA A 312 -20.78 5.94 -2.99
N THR A 313 -21.66 4.95 -3.08
CA THR A 313 -21.48 3.77 -3.96
C THR A 313 -21.55 4.14 -5.43
N ASP A 314 -22.47 5.01 -5.84
CA ASP A 314 -22.58 5.49 -7.23
C ASP A 314 -21.31 6.26 -7.66
N CYS A 315 -20.83 7.16 -6.80
CA CYS A 315 -19.58 7.89 -7.06
C CYS A 315 -18.38 6.94 -7.09
N THR A 316 -18.35 5.94 -6.20
CA THR A 316 -17.30 4.90 -6.17
C THR A 316 -17.27 4.11 -7.47
N GLU A 317 -18.44 3.66 -7.99
CA GLU A 317 -18.51 2.94 -9.26
C GLU A 317 -17.97 3.79 -10.41
N GLN A 318 -18.41 5.03 -10.52
CA GLN A 318 -17.97 5.93 -11.58
C GLN A 318 -16.46 6.20 -11.51
N TYR A 319 -15.94 6.48 -10.33
CA TYR A 319 -14.52 6.76 -10.14
C TYR A 319 -13.67 5.52 -10.43
N LEU A 320 -13.98 4.39 -9.83
CA LEU A 320 -13.24 3.14 -9.99
C LEU A 320 -13.22 2.69 -11.45
N THR A 321 -14.39 2.63 -12.09
CA THR A 321 -14.51 2.13 -13.47
C THR A 321 -13.89 3.07 -14.51
N SER A 322 -13.73 4.36 -14.21
CA SER A 322 -13.02 5.30 -15.11
C SER A 322 -11.55 4.90 -15.36
N HIS A 323 -10.94 4.11 -14.46
CA HIS A 323 -9.57 3.62 -14.58
C HIS A 323 -9.46 2.30 -15.38
N PHE A 324 -10.55 1.57 -15.55
CA PHE A 324 -10.52 0.25 -16.21
C PHE A 324 -9.99 0.29 -17.65
N PRO A 325 -10.37 1.26 -18.49
CA PRO A 325 -9.82 1.33 -19.85
C PRO A 325 -8.30 1.49 -19.90
N VAL A 326 -7.71 2.19 -18.92
CA VAL A 326 -6.25 2.31 -18.80
C VAL A 326 -5.62 0.97 -18.42
N ALA A 327 -6.16 0.31 -17.42
CA ALA A 327 -5.66 -1.00 -16.96
C ALA A 327 -5.72 -2.07 -18.06
N GLU A 328 -6.82 -2.10 -18.84
CA GLU A 328 -7.01 -3.02 -19.96
C GLU A 328 -6.00 -2.78 -21.08
N ARG A 329 -5.80 -1.50 -21.49
CA ARG A 329 -4.78 -1.15 -22.49
C ARG A 329 -3.37 -1.53 -22.04
N LEU A 330 -3.05 -1.31 -20.79
CA LEU A 330 -1.74 -1.61 -20.21
C LEU A 330 -1.58 -3.08 -19.81
N LYS A 331 -2.67 -3.87 -19.80
CA LYS A 331 -2.71 -5.24 -19.30
C LYS A 331 -2.16 -5.38 -17.88
N LYS A 332 -2.51 -4.43 -17.01
CA LYS A 332 -2.09 -4.37 -15.62
C LYS A 332 -3.31 -4.45 -14.70
N PRO A 333 -3.25 -5.20 -13.60
CA PRO A 333 -4.36 -5.25 -12.65
C PRO A 333 -4.49 -3.94 -11.87
N ILE A 334 -5.68 -3.70 -11.33
CA ILE A 334 -5.97 -2.60 -10.39
C ILE A 334 -6.13 -3.19 -9.00
N VAL A 335 -5.59 -2.47 -8.01
CA VAL A 335 -5.93 -2.63 -6.58
C VAL A 335 -6.60 -1.34 -6.10
N LEU A 336 -7.83 -1.45 -5.57
CA LEU A 336 -8.42 -0.40 -4.75
C LEU A 336 -7.75 -0.50 -3.36
N GLU A 337 -6.67 0.27 -3.18
CA GLU A 337 -5.72 0.02 -2.12
C GLU A 337 -6.03 0.76 -0.83
N GLU A 338 -6.87 1.77 -0.92
CA GLU A 338 -7.52 2.40 0.22
C GLU A 338 -8.97 2.70 -0.10
N PHE A 339 -9.83 2.36 0.81
CA PHE A 339 -11.18 2.86 0.91
C PHE A 339 -11.62 2.79 2.37
N GLY A 340 -12.41 3.75 2.78
CA GLY A 340 -12.93 3.80 4.13
C GLY A 340 -14.28 4.46 4.17
N TYR A 341 -15.07 4.06 5.15
CA TYR A 341 -16.35 4.69 5.47
C TYR A 341 -16.44 4.83 6.98
N PRO A 342 -16.94 5.98 7.49
CA PRO A 342 -16.92 6.22 8.92
C PRO A 342 -17.88 5.32 9.68
N ARG A 343 -17.66 5.20 10.99
CA ARG A 343 -18.67 4.69 11.92
C ARG A 343 -19.84 5.66 12.02
N ASP A 344 -21.02 5.12 12.36
CA ASP A 344 -22.13 5.95 12.73
C ASP A 344 -21.85 6.62 14.08
N GLY A 345 -22.17 7.86 14.21
CA GLY A 345 -22.02 8.61 15.45
C GLY A 345 -21.62 10.05 15.21
N ASN A 346 -22.17 10.91 16.03
CA ASN A 346 -21.78 12.31 16.11
C ASN A 346 -21.09 12.51 17.44
N SER A 347 -20.01 13.27 17.46
CA SER A 347 -19.55 13.89 18.68
C SER A 347 -19.38 15.39 18.46
N ASP A 348 -19.60 16.11 19.54
CA ASP A 348 -19.36 17.54 19.61
C ASP A 348 -17.84 17.76 19.72
N PHE A 349 -17.18 17.87 18.58
CA PHE A 349 -15.76 18.19 18.53
C PHE A 349 -15.57 19.70 18.54
N GLU A 350 -14.85 20.17 19.52
CA GLU A 350 -14.30 21.53 19.55
C GLU A 350 -12.80 21.47 19.21
N GLY A 351 -12.35 22.22 18.20
CA GLY A 351 -10.93 22.42 17.95
C GLY A 351 -10.44 22.10 16.54
N VAL A 352 -9.20 21.60 16.42
CA VAL A 352 -8.51 21.38 15.13
C VAL A 352 -9.23 20.34 14.27
N ALA A 353 -9.82 19.33 14.89
CA ALA A 353 -10.62 18.31 14.21
C ALA A 353 -11.83 18.89 13.49
N GLU A 354 -12.52 19.87 14.11
CA GLU A 354 -13.69 20.51 13.54
C GLU A 354 -13.41 21.16 12.16
N LYS A 355 -12.20 21.66 11.97
CA LYS A 355 -11.78 22.27 10.69
C LYS A 355 -11.40 21.25 9.62
N PHE A 356 -10.92 20.10 10.02
CA PHE A 356 -10.37 19.11 9.11
C PHE A 356 -11.35 17.97 8.81
N TRP A 357 -12.09 17.50 9.83
CA TRP A 357 -12.91 16.29 9.76
C TRP A 357 -14.40 16.55 10.03
N ASP A 358 -14.83 17.81 9.97
CA ASP A 358 -16.21 18.23 10.20
C ASP A 358 -16.79 17.71 11.54
N GLY A 359 -15.94 17.57 12.57
CA GLY A 359 -16.38 17.27 13.92
C GLY A 359 -16.92 15.86 14.17
N VAL A 360 -16.41 14.85 13.50
CA VAL A 360 -16.79 13.44 13.75
C VAL A 360 -15.83 12.80 14.75
N CYS A 361 -16.32 12.52 15.96
CA CYS A 361 -15.62 11.65 16.92
C CYS A 361 -16.42 10.39 17.20
N LEU A 362 -15.73 9.30 17.39
CA LEU A 362 -16.38 8.01 17.35
C LEU A 362 -15.93 7.13 18.50
N SER A 363 -16.90 6.62 19.21
CA SER A 363 -16.62 5.54 20.14
C SER A 363 -16.51 4.22 19.36
N LYS A 364 -15.65 3.32 19.83
CA LYS A 364 -15.53 1.94 19.34
C LYS A 364 -16.86 1.16 19.42
N GLU A 365 -17.80 1.66 20.22
CA GLU A 365 -19.12 1.10 20.42
C GLU A 365 -20.18 1.69 19.47
N SER A 366 -19.81 2.69 18.65
CA SER A 366 -20.71 3.27 17.65
C SER A 366 -21.11 2.22 16.61
N SER A 367 -22.33 2.36 16.08
CA SER A 367 -22.81 1.51 14.99
C SER A 367 -21.89 1.53 13.77
N THR A 368 -21.86 0.44 13.04
CA THR A 368 -21.11 0.30 11.79
C THR A 368 -22.04 0.08 10.60
N ALA A 369 -23.34 0.34 10.74
CA ALA A 369 -24.33 -0.04 9.73
C ALA A 369 -24.06 0.60 8.36
N ALA A 370 -23.84 1.92 8.29
CA ALA A 370 -23.56 2.59 7.04
C ALA A 370 -22.21 2.16 6.44
N ARG A 371 -21.18 1.95 7.29
CA ARG A 371 -19.91 1.40 6.84
C ARG A 371 -20.06 -0.01 6.26
N ASP A 372 -20.82 -0.85 6.92
CA ASP A 372 -21.03 -2.24 6.49
C ASP A 372 -21.79 -2.30 5.16
N GLU A 373 -22.75 -1.40 4.93
CA GLU A 373 -23.45 -1.26 3.65
C GLU A 373 -22.48 -0.84 2.54
N TYR A 374 -21.65 0.19 2.77
CA TYR A 374 -20.64 0.64 1.81
C TYR A 374 -19.58 -0.45 1.53
N TYR A 375 -19.10 -1.14 2.57
CA TYR A 375 -18.12 -2.22 2.43
C TYR A 375 -18.73 -3.43 1.69
N SER A 376 -19.99 -3.77 1.94
CA SER A 376 -20.70 -4.82 1.19
C SER A 376 -20.68 -4.52 -0.31
N TYR A 377 -21.01 -3.28 -0.67
CA TYR A 377 -20.94 -2.83 -2.07
C TYR A 377 -19.54 -3.02 -2.68
N VAL A 378 -18.48 -2.53 -2.01
CA VAL A 378 -17.12 -2.63 -2.53
C VAL A 378 -16.67 -4.07 -2.68
N PHE A 379 -17.02 -4.95 -1.73
CA PHE A 379 -16.69 -6.37 -1.77
C PHE A 379 -17.46 -7.12 -2.85
N GLU A 380 -18.75 -6.86 -3.01
CA GLU A 380 -19.57 -7.41 -4.09
C GLU A 380 -19.05 -6.94 -5.45
N ARG A 381 -18.59 -5.68 -5.55
CA ARG A 381 -18.00 -5.12 -6.75
C ARG A 381 -16.70 -5.83 -7.13
N LEU A 382 -15.85 -6.17 -6.15
CA LEU A 382 -14.65 -6.99 -6.38
C LEU A 382 -15.04 -8.39 -6.89
N VAL A 383 -15.99 -9.06 -6.26
CA VAL A 383 -16.45 -10.40 -6.68
C VAL A 383 -17.01 -10.35 -8.11
N LYS A 384 -17.83 -9.35 -8.42
CA LYS A 384 -18.37 -9.13 -9.78
C LYS A 384 -17.25 -8.89 -10.80
N ALA A 385 -16.23 -8.11 -10.45
CA ALA A 385 -15.09 -7.87 -11.32
C ALA A 385 -14.37 -9.18 -11.68
N GLN A 386 -14.20 -10.09 -10.72
CA GLN A 386 -13.57 -11.38 -10.98
C GLN A 386 -14.44 -12.26 -11.90
N GLN A 387 -15.75 -12.23 -11.72
CA GLN A 387 -16.69 -13.00 -12.55
C GLN A 387 -16.72 -12.50 -14.00
N ASN A 388 -16.57 -11.18 -14.19
CA ASN A 388 -16.60 -10.53 -15.50
C ASN A 388 -15.23 -10.44 -16.18
N GLY A 389 -14.14 -10.82 -15.52
CA GLY A 389 -12.78 -10.66 -16.06
C GLY A 389 -12.29 -9.19 -16.09
N GLU A 390 -12.88 -8.32 -15.28
CA GLU A 390 -12.49 -6.91 -15.17
C GLU A 390 -11.14 -6.74 -14.43
N PRO A 391 -10.46 -5.59 -14.58
CA PRO A 391 -9.08 -5.43 -14.08
C PRO A 391 -8.95 -5.29 -12.56
N LEU A 392 -10.01 -5.07 -11.79
CA LEU A 392 -9.97 -4.98 -10.32
C LEU A 392 -9.66 -6.35 -9.72
N LYS A 393 -8.47 -6.53 -9.10
CA LYS A 393 -7.97 -7.84 -8.61
C LYS A 393 -7.80 -7.91 -7.09
N GLY A 394 -7.82 -6.79 -6.41
CA GLY A 394 -7.73 -6.72 -4.95
C GLY A 394 -8.31 -5.44 -4.40
N VAL A 395 -8.68 -5.48 -3.13
CA VAL A 395 -9.08 -4.30 -2.36
C VAL A 395 -8.44 -4.36 -0.98
N ASN A 396 -7.97 -3.22 -0.45
CA ASN A 396 -7.46 -3.08 0.91
C ASN A 396 -8.27 -2.01 1.64
N PHE A 397 -9.00 -2.38 2.66
CA PHE A 397 -9.74 -1.40 3.44
C PHE A 397 -8.78 -0.58 4.35
N TRP A 398 -9.16 0.66 4.62
CA TRP A 398 -8.51 1.51 5.60
C TRP A 398 -9.34 1.54 6.87
N GLY A 399 -8.81 1.13 8.00
CA GLY A 399 -7.55 0.42 8.20
C GLY A 399 -7.80 -0.55 9.35
N TRP A 400 -6.90 -1.50 9.58
CA TRP A 400 -7.10 -2.45 10.67
C TRP A 400 -6.86 -1.80 12.02
N GLY A 401 -7.88 -1.69 12.85
CA GLY A 401 -7.81 -1.24 14.25
C GLY A 401 -7.62 -2.39 15.23
N GLY A 402 -8.10 -3.57 14.84
CA GLY A 402 -7.87 -4.83 15.53
C GLY A 402 -8.23 -4.81 17.01
N PHE A 403 -7.23 -5.07 17.85
CA PHE A 403 -7.37 -5.12 19.30
C PHE A 403 -6.90 -3.86 20.00
N ALA A 404 -6.69 -2.74 19.27
CA ALA A 404 -6.32 -1.47 19.88
C ALA A 404 -7.30 -1.08 20.99
N GLY A 405 -6.77 -0.67 22.12
CA GLY A 405 -7.53 0.06 23.12
C GLY A 405 -7.87 1.45 22.61
N GLN A 406 -9.09 1.91 22.81
CA GLN A 406 -9.44 3.29 22.52
C GLN A 406 -9.21 4.14 23.76
N SER A 407 -8.40 5.21 23.63
CA SER A 407 -8.31 6.22 24.68
C SER A 407 -9.66 6.96 24.76
N LYS A 408 -10.24 7.02 25.95
CA LYS A 408 -11.44 7.82 26.19
C LYS A 408 -11.14 9.31 26.35
N GLU A 409 -9.86 9.64 26.50
CA GLU A 409 -9.38 10.99 26.81
C GLU A 409 -8.77 11.69 25.58
N ASN A 410 -8.38 10.89 24.56
CA ASN A 410 -7.68 11.40 23.39
C ASN A 410 -8.53 11.16 22.14
N GLU A 411 -8.85 12.23 21.47
CA GLU A 411 -9.54 12.21 20.18
C GLU A 411 -8.59 11.85 19.05
N PHE A 412 -7.35 12.35 19.18
CA PHE A 412 -6.23 12.06 18.30
C PHE A 412 -5.19 11.21 19.01
N TRP A 413 -4.48 10.40 18.25
CA TRP A 413 -3.40 9.60 18.79
C TRP A 413 -2.32 10.46 19.48
N ARG A 414 -1.86 10.01 20.61
CA ARG A 414 -0.76 10.59 21.37
C ARG A 414 0.27 9.51 21.73
N PRO A 415 1.55 9.89 21.92
CA PRO A 415 2.56 8.96 22.38
C PRO A 415 2.14 8.21 23.64
N GLY A 416 2.00 6.88 23.54
CA GLY A 416 1.53 6.00 24.61
C GLY A 416 0.15 5.38 24.34
N ASP A 417 -0.62 5.92 23.41
CA ASP A 417 -1.85 5.29 22.95
C ASP A 417 -1.54 4.09 22.03
N ASP A 418 -2.46 3.13 21.98
CA ASP A 418 -2.39 2.06 21.00
C ASP A 418 -2.51 2.60 19.57
N TYR A 419 -1.76 2.04 18.63
CA TYR A 419 -1.98 2.31 17.21
C TYR A 419 -3.25 1.60 16.73
N CYS A 420 -4.00 2.26 15.87
CA CYS A 420 -5.15 1.70 15.15
C CYS A 420 -5.05 2.02 13.65
N GLY A 421 -6.11 1.79 12.89
CA GLY A 421 -6.14 2.08 11.46
C GLY A 421 -6.01 3.56 11.13
N ASP A 422 -6.50 4.43 12.03
CA ASP A 422 -6.44 5.88 11.86
C ASP A 422 -5.08 6.42 12.32
N PRO A 423 -4.31 7.11 11.46
CA PRO A 423 -3.03 7.71 11.84
C PRO A 423 -3.22 8.94 12.74
N ALA A 424 -2.11 9.52 13.20
CA ALA A 424 -2.10 10.49 14.28
C ALA A 424 -2.90 11.79 14.02
N GLN A 425 -3.10 12.17 12.75
CA GLN A 425 -3.85 13.36 12.36
C GLN A 425 -5.36 13.10 12.21
N GLU A 426 -5.78 11.84 12.26
CA GLU A 426 -7.19 11.46 12.14
C GLU A 426 -7.82 11.20 13.51
N PRO A 427 -9.11 11.48 13.69
CA PRO A 427 -9.85 11.06 14.87
C PRO A 427 -9.77 9.55 15.04
N GLN A 428 -9.33 9.09 16.21
CA GLN A 428 -9.08 7.68 16.45
C GLN A 428 -10.38 6.88 16.51
N GLY A 429 -10.51 5.87 15.64
CA GLY A 429 -11.71 5.05 15.47
C GLY A 429 -12.60 5.47 14.30
N LEU A 430 -12.26 6.54 13.57
CA LEU A 430 -13.07 7.06 12.47
C LEU A 430 -13.29 6.02 11.37
N PHE A 431 -12.20 5.48 10.84
CA PHE A 431 -12.23 4.48 9.77
C PHE A 431 -11.76 3.10 10.25
N SER A 432 -11.22 2.99 11.45
CA SER A 432 -10.68 1.74 11.97
C SER A 432 -11.71 0.62 12.03
N VAL A 433 -11.33 -0.55 11.51
CA VAL A 433 -12.05 -1.81 11.68
C VAL A 433 -11.47 -2.56 12.87
N TYR A 434 -12.20 -2.61 13.96
CA TYR A 434 -11.79 -3.35 15.14
C TYR A 434 -12.19 -4.82 15.07
N ALA A 435 -11.47 -5.69 15.76
CA ALA A 435 -11.83 -7.12 15.87
C ALA A 435 -13.22 -7.34 16.52
N SER A 436 -13.71 -6.36 17.27
CA SER A 436 -15.05 -6.35 17.85
C SER A 436 -16.18 -5.97 16.88
N ASP A 437 -15.86 -5.46 15.68
CA ASP A 437 -16.85 -5.08 14.66
C ASP A 437 -17.36 -6.33 13.94
N ALA A 438 -18.15 -7.12 14.63
CA ALA A 438 -18.51 -8.48 14.22
C ALA A 438 -19.15 -8.56 12.82
N THR A 439 -19.96 -7.57 12.45
CA THR A 439 -20.63 -7.50 11.14
C THR A 439 -19.64 -7.20 10.02
N THR A 440 -18.77 -6.20 10.19
CA THR A 440 -17.70 -5.87 9.22
C THR A 440 -16.72 -7.03 9.06
N VAL A 441 -16.26 -7.63 10.17
CA VAL A 441 -15.36 -8.80 10.17
C VAL A 441 -15.97 -9.99 9.44
N LYS A 442 -17.27 -10.20 9.61
CA LYS A 442 -18.03 -11.25 8.89
C LYS A 442 -18.04 -10.98 7.39
N LEU A 443 -18.36 -9.76 6.95
CA LEU A 443 -18.34 -9.37 5.52
C LEU A 443 -16.98 -9.64 4.89
N ILE A 444 -15.88 -9.23 5.54
CA ILE A 444 -14.52 -9.46 5.07
C ILE A 444 -14.25 -10.96 4.89
N LYS A 445 -14.62 -11.76 5.88
CA LYS A 445 -14.43 -13.22 5.85
C LYS A 445 -15.18 -13.87 4.71
N GLU A 446 -16.49 -13.60 4.61
CA GLU A 446 -17.37 -14.19 3.60
C GLU A 446 -16.93 -13.82 2.17
N THR A 447 -16.45 -12.59 1.98
CA THR A 447 -15.90 -12.15 0.69
C THR A 447 -14.63 -12.90 0.33
N ASN A 448 -13.67 -13.03 1.26
CA ASN A 448 -12.44 -13.80 1.01
C ASN A 448 -12.73 -15.28 0.75
N GLU A 449 -13.76 -15.87 1.39
CA GLU A 449 -14.21 -17.23 1.10
C GLU A 449 -14.84 -17.32 -0.31
N SER A 450 -15.63 -16.32 -0.72
CA SER A 450 -16.25 -16.27 -2.04
C SER A 450 -15.20 -16.14 -3.15
N LEU A 451 -14.17 -15.32 -2.96
CA LEU A 451 -13.08 -15.17 -3.92
C LEU A 451 -12.32 -16.48 -4.18
N LYS A 452 -12.13 -17.32 -3.16
CA LYS A 452 -11.50 -18.65 -3.31
C LYS A 452 -12.32 -19.62 -4.16
N ASN A 453 -13.64 -19.43 -4.19
CA ASN A 453 -14.56 -20.31 -4.92
C ASN A 453 -14.78 -19.90 -6.39
N ILE A 454 -14.28 -18.72 -6.79
CA ILE A 454 -14.36 -18.31 -8.20
C ILE A 454 -13.40 -19.19 -8.99
N LYS A 455 -13.94 -19.88 -10.00
CA LYS A 455 -13.16 -20.80 -10.85
C LYS A 455 -11.94 -20.10 -11.45
N LYS A 456 -10.84 -20.83 -11.42
CA LYS A 456 -9.52 -20.40 -11.95
C LYS A 456 -9.56 -20.15 -13.46
#